data_84f5daabde9e9a9a086ff7eb1f605f23
#
_entry.id   84f5daabde9e9a9a086ff7eb1f605f23
#
_cell.length_a   1.000
_cell.length_b   1.000
_cell.length_c   1.000
_cell.angle_alpha   90.00
_cell.angle_beta   90.00
_cell.angle_gamma   90.00
#
_symmetry.space_group_name_H-M   'P 1'
#
loop_
_entity.id
_entity.type
_entity.pdbx_description
1 polymer ?
#
loop_
_entity_poly.entity_id
_entity_poly.type
_entity_poly.pdbx_seq_one_letter_code
_entity_poly.pdbx_strand_id
1 'polypeptide(L)'
;MMTDAPAAGMSVSRLSRISDHLNERFIEPGKIAGALPIVYRKGQLAYCEPLGNMDLERGKVMAEDTIFRIYSMSKPITSVALMMLYEHGAFQLNDPVSRFIPEWSDIQVYAAGVAPNFMTTPVERPMFIRDLFTHMSGLTYGFMSRSNVDHAYRKMGVGGVEPGTTLADTMYTLAKIPLEFSPGTQWNYSVSTDVLGYLVEVISRQRFDEYLQQNIFEPLGMVDTGFTVADADVGRFAANYERNPDKTLRLLDDPEDSIYIRPRTFFSGGGGLVSTAADYLRFTRMMLNGGELDDVRILGPKTIEMMTKNYLPNDDDLTRWALGTFSETTYEGYGFGLGFSINLGPERTATVGSAGEYAWGGAASTIFWVDPAEELIVIFMTQIMPSATFNFRGQLKSLVYGAIVD
;
A
#
# COMPACT_ATOMS: atom_id res chain seq x y z
N MET A 1 20.73 -6.05 -11.30
CA MET A 1 21.24 -6.25 -9.90
C MET A 1 21.97 -7.59 -9.79
N MET A 2 23.09 -7.68 -9.02
CA MET A 2 23.79 -8.96 -8.80
C MET A 2 23.07 -9.80 -7.75
N THR A 3 22.82 -11.08 -8.01
CA THR A 3 22.11 -12.01 -7.10
C THR A 3 23.05 -13.05 -6.52
N ASP A 4 22.86 -13.40 -5.23
CA ASP A 4 23.60 -14.46 -4.53
C ASP A 4 22.64 -15.29 -3.67
N ALA A 5 21.92 -16.21 -4.31
CA ALA A 5 20.98 -17.09 -3.63
C ALA A 5 21.64 -18.04 -2.60
N PRO A 6 22.81 -18.64 -2.87
CA PRO A 6 23.51 -19.46 -1.87
C PRO A 6 23.88 -18.69 -0.61
N ALA A 7 24.41 -17.46 -0.72
CA ALA A 7 24.72 -16.63 0.44
C ALA A 7 23.46 -16.22 1.23
N ALA A 8 22.29 -16.14 0.55
CA ALA A 8 21.01 -15.94 1.18
C ALA A 8 20.40 -17.20 1.83
N GLY A 9 21.08 -18.36 1.81
CA GLY A 9 20.53 -19.62 2.29
C GLY A 9 19.36 -20.14 1.42
N MET A 10 19.41 -19.87 0.11
CA MET A 10 18.32 -20.24 -0.81
C MET A 10 18.82 -21.08 -1.99
N SER A 11 17.97 -21.97 -2.48
CA SER A 11 18.26 -22.82 -3.64
C SER A 11 18.01 -22.10 -4.96
N VAL A 12 19.05 -21.90 -5.77
CA VAL A 12 18.96 -21.32 -7.13
C VAL A 12 17.93 -22.06 -7.99
N SER A 13 17.96 -23.40 -8.02
CA SER A 13 17.06 -24.22 -8.84
C SER A 13 15.59 -24.20 -8.35
N ARG A 14 15.34 -23.79 -7.10
CA ARG A 14 13.98 -23.62 -6.61
C ARG A 14 13.50 -22.19 -6.83
N LEU A 15 14.39 -21.20 -6.77
CA LEU A 15 14.05 -19.81 -7.12
C LEU A 15 13.73 -19.67 -8.61
N SER A 16 14.40 -20.40 -9.52
CA SER A 16 14.07 -20.36 -10.95
C SER A 16 12.64 -20.82 -11.26
N ARG A 17 12.01 -21.59 -10.36
CA ARG A 17 10.58 -21.92 -10.50
C ARG A 17 9.66 -20.71 -10.46
N ILE A 18 10.13 -19.56 -9.95
CA ILE A 18 9.36 -18.31 -9.97
C ILE A 18 9.19 -17.82 -11.41
N SER A 19 10.31 -17.75 -12.18
CA SER A 19 10.25 -17.38 -13.60
C SER A 19 9.49 -18.39 -14.44
N ASP A 20 9.74 -19.69 -14.23
CA ASP A 20 9.00 -20.76 -14.93
C ASP A 20 7.50 -20.61 -14.70
N HIS A 21 7.07 -20.47 -13.44
CA HIS A 21 5.68 -20.33 -13.07
C HIS A 21 5.02 -19.06 -13.66
N LEU A 22 5.72 -17.92 -13.59
CA LEU A 22 5.19 -16.66 -14.11
C LEU A 22 5.11 -16.67 -15.64
N ASN A 23 6.11 -17.19 -16.33
CA ASN A 23 6.11 -17.32 -17.79
C ASN A 23 5.01 -18.26 -18.27
N GLU A 24 5.05 -19.53 -17.84
CA GLU A 24 4.14 -20.57 -18.33
C GLU A 24 2.65 -20.29 -18.00
N ARG A 25 2.39 -19.71 -16.82
CA ARG A 25 1.00 -19.56 -16.36
C ARG A 25 0.38 -18.19 -16.64
N PHE A 26 1.21 -17.16 -16.82
CA PHE A 26 0.68 -15.80 -16.89
C PHE A 26 1.18 -15.00 -18.10
N ILE A 27 2.48 -15.00 -18.41
CA ILE A 27 3.06 -14.15 -19.46
C ILE A 27 2.83 -14.77 -20.84
N GLU A 28 3.26 -16.00 -21.08
CA GLU A 28 3.08 -16.69 -22.36
C GLU A 28 1.61 -16.84 -22.76
N PRO A 29 0.68 -17.15 -21.82
CA PRO A 29 -0.75 -17.16 -22.14
C PRO A 29 -1.37 -15.76 -22.30
N GLY A 30 -0.60 -14.67 -22.20
CA GLY A 30 -1.09 -13.29 -22.34
C GLY A 30 -2.05 -12.83 -21.24
N LYS A 31 -1.91 -13.35 -20.02
CA LYS A 31 -2.77 -12.97 -18.88
C LYS A 31 -2.26 -11.71 -18.17
N ILE A 32 -0.96 -11.43 -18.22
CA ILE A 32 -0.30 -10.21 -17.79
C ILE A 32 0.75 -9.83 -18.83
N ALA A 33 1.12 -8.55 -18.88
CA ALA A 33 2.14 -8.05 -19.79
C ALA A 33 3.54 -8.50 -19.38
N GLY A 34 3.84 -8.40 -18.10
CA GLY A 34 5.11 -8.79 -17.51
C GLY A 34 5.13 -8.59 -16.01
N ALA A 35 6.24 -8.95 -15.39
CA ALA A 35 6.44 -8.84 -13.95
C ALA A 35 7.92 -8.68 -13.58
N LEU A 36 8.18 -8.13 -12.40
CA LEU A 36 9.52 -8.05 -11.79
C LEU A 36 9.44 -8.53 -10.33
N PRO A 37 9.69 -9.82 -10.08
CA PRO A 37 9.84 -10.36 -8.73
C PRO A 37 11.24 -10.13 -8.19
N ILE A 38 11.33 -9.75 -6.90
CA ILE A 38 12.57 -9.64 -6.12
C ILE A 38 12.44 -10.49 -4.86
N VAL A 39 13.50 -11.23 -4.53
CA VAL A 39 13.66 -11.90 -3.24
C VAL A 39 14.99 -11.46 -2.63
N TYR A 40 14.93 -10.90 -1.42
CA TYR A 40 16.08 -10.47 -0.64
C TYR A 40 16.03 -11.19 0.71
N ARG A 41 17.13 -11.81 1.14
CA ARG A 41 17.19 -12.54 2.41
C ARG A 41 18.60 -12.49 3.00
N LYS A 42 18.70 -12.35 4.34
CA LYS A 42 19.96 -12.34 5.09
C LYS A 42 21.00 -11.37 4.51
N GLY A 43 20.56 -10.17 4.16
CA GLY A 43 21.44 -9.14 3.61
C GLY A 43 21.79 -9.30 2.13
N GLN A 44 21.31 -10.35 1.44
CA GLN A 44 21.64 -10.67 0.05
C GLN A 44 20.42 -10.58 -0.88
N LEU A 45 20.63 -10.08 -2.08
CA LEU A 45 19.65 -10.21 -3.16
C LEU A 45 19.72 -11.63 -3.70
N ALA A 46 18.72 -12.47 -3.34
CA ALA A 46 18.69 -13.87 -3.75
C ALA A 46 18.15 -14.07 -5.17
N TYR A 47 17.22 -13.21 -5.58
CA TYR A 47 16.56 -13.32 -6.88
C TYR A 47 16.05 -11.96 -7.36
N CYS A 48 16.28 -11.68 -8.65
CA CYS A 48 15.73 -10.52 -9.36
C CYS A 48 15.72 -10.85 -10.85
N GLU A 49 14.55 -10.95 -11.47
CA GLU A 49 14.44 -11.31 -12.88
C GLU A 49 13.26 -10.55 -13.54
N PRO A 50 13.53 -9.58 -14.42
CA PRO A 50 12.49 -8.95 -15.22
C PRO A 50 11.93 -9.94 -16.25
N LEU A 51 10.61 -10.07 -16.32
CA LEU A 51 9.92 -11.04 -17.16
C LEU A 51 8.87 -10.35 -18.05
N GLY A 52 8.80 -10.72 -19.33
CA GLY A 52 7.84 -10.20 -20.29
C GLY A 52 8.04 -8.73 -20.63
N ASN A 53 6.95 -7.98 -20.80
CA ASN A 53 6.95 -6.58 -21.21
C ASN A 53 6.42 -5.65 -20.12
N MET A 54 6.99 -4.43 -20.06
CA MET A 54 6.39 -3.34 -19.28
C MET A 54 5.34 -2.56 -20.10
N ASP A 55 5.37 -2.67 -21.43
CA ASP A 55 4.44 -2.01 -22.35
C ASP A 55 4.27 -2.89 -23.62
N LEU A 56 3.07 -3.45 -23.76
CA LEU A 56 2.73 -4.31 -24.91
C LEU A 56 2.52 -3.51 -26.20
N GLU A 57 1.93 -2.31 -26.08
CA GLU A 57 1.60 -1.47 -27.23
C GLU A 57 2.86 -1.01 -27.96
N ARG A 58 3.95 -0.77 -27.23
CA ARG A 58 5.23 -0.30 -27.77
C ARG A 58 6.29 -1.40 -27.81
N GLY A 59 5.95 -2.63 -27.40
CA GLY A 59 6.88 -3.76 -27.35
C GLY A 59 8.08 -3.54 -26.43
N LYS A 60 7.95 -2.71 -25.39
CA LYS A 60 9.03 -2.44 -24.44
C LYS A 60 9.14 -3.60 -23.44
N VAL A 61 10.32 -4.20 -23.36
CA VAL A 61 10.58 -5.29 -22.42
C VAL A 61 10.65 -4.79 -20.98
N MET A 62 10.28 -5.65 -20.02
CA MET A 62 10.44 -5.39 -18.60
C MET A 62 11.92 -5.22 -18.27
N ALA A 63 12.25 -4.25 -17.40
CA ALA A 63 13.61 -3.97 -16.96
C ALA A 63 13.68 -3.78 -15.43
N GLU A 64 14.88 -3.90 -14.85
CA GLU A 64 15.09 -3.74 -13.40
C GLU A 64 14.76 -2.33 -12.91
N ASP A 65 14.89 -1.32 -13.78
CA ASP A 65 14.63 0.09 -13.50
C ASP A 65 13.23 0.57 -13.98
N THR A 66 12.35 -0.38 -14.31
CA THR A 66 10.96 -0.06 -14.68
C THR A 66 10.25 0.64 -13.51
N ILE A 67 9.60 1.75 -13.81
CA ILE A 67 8.78 2.53 -12.86
C ILE A 67 7.34 1.98 -12.89
N PHE A 68 6.77 1.74 -11.72
CA PHE A 68 5.42 1.19 -11.54
C PHE A 68 4.53 2.14 -10.77
N ARG A 69 3.23 2.17 -11.08
CA ARG A 69 2.22 2.71 -10.17
C ARG A 69 2.10 1.75 -9.00
N ILE A 70 2.51 2.16 -7.81
CA ILE A 70 2.49 1.28 -6.64
C ILE A 70 1.18 1.35 -5.86
N TYR A 71 0.29 2.28 -6.22
CA TYR A 71 -1.01 2.44 -5.59
C TYR A 71 -0.95 2.29 -4.06
N SER A 72 -1.68 1.35 -3.48
CA SER A 72 -1.79 1.19 -2.04
C SER A 72 -0.50 0.77 -1.33
N MET A 73 0.55 0.39 -2.05
CA MET A 73 1.90 0.29 -1.46
C MET A 73 2.45 1.66 -1.02
N SER A 74 1.79 2.77 -1.35
CA SER A 74 2.03 4.10 -0.78
C SER A 74 1.71 4.18 0.72
N LYS A 75 0.74 3.39 1.22
CA LYS A 75 0.24 3.46 2.59
C LYS A 75 1.30 3.22 3.67
N PRO A 76 2.15 2.19 3.55
CA PRO A 76 3.27 2.00 4.48
C PRO A 76 4.20 3.21 4.57
N ILE A 77 4.53 3.82 3.43
CA ILE A 77 5.39 5.00 3.38
C ILE A 77 4.74 6.20 4.09
N THR A 78 3.45 6.45 3.82
CA THR A 78 2.66 7.49 4.50
C THR A 78 2.60 7.25 6.01
N SER A 79 2.41 6.00 6.42
CA SER A 79 2.40 5.62 7.83
C SER A 79 3.74 5.88 8.50
N VAL A 80 4.84 5.53 7.87
CA VAL A 80 6.20 5.84 8.35
C VAL A 80 6.39 7.36 8.48
N ALA A 81 5.97 8.14 7.49
CA ALA A 81 6.08 9.60 7.52
C ALA A 81 5.40 10.22 8.74
N LEU A 82 4.18 9.79 9.04
CA LEU A 82 3.48 10.31 10.23
C LEU A 82 4.12 9.79 11.54
N MET A 83 4.63 8.54 11.56
CA MET A 83 5.32 8.00 12.74
C MET A 83 6.66 8.68 13.02
N MET A 84 7.32 9.28 12.04
CA MET A 84 8.48 10.17 12.28
C MET A 84 8.07 11.37 13.14
N LEU A 85 6.92 11.98 12.86
CA LEU A 85 6.38 13.09 13.67
C LEU A 85 5.92 12.62 15.06
N TYR A 86 5.47 11.37 15.19
CA TYR A 86 5.20 10.75 16.49
C TYR A 86 6.47 10.67 17.35
N GLU A 87 7.61 10.24 16.79
CA GLU A 87 8.89 10.18 17.50
C GLU A 87 9.40 11.57 17.92
N HIS A 88 9.02 12.62 17.21
CA HIS A 88 9.28 14.01 17.60
C HIS A 88 8.33 14.52 18.70
N GLY A 89 7.40 13.68 19.19
CA GLY A 89 6.43 14.03 20.22
C GLY A 89 5.31 14.99 19.76
N ALA A 90 5.12 15.13 18.43
CA ALA A 90 4.16 16.08 17.89
C ALA A 90 2.69 15.68 18.14
N PHE A 91 2.44 14.40 18.34
CA PHE A 91 1.12 13.86 18.68
C PHE A 91 1.23 12.52 19.43
N GLN A 92 0.10 12.02 19.94
CA GLN A 92 -0.05 10.68 20.49
C GLN A 92 -1.08 9.89 19.68
N LEU A 93 -0.95 8.56 19.62
CA LEU A 93 -1.87 7.69 18.85
C LEU A 93 -3.34 7.81 19.32
N ASN A 94 -3.56 8.15 20.58
CA ASN A 94 -4.88 8.37 21.16
C ASN A 94 -5.33 9.84 21.16
N ASP A 95 -4.60 10.75 20.51
CA ASP A 95 -5.10 12.10 20.29
C ASP A 95 -6.30 12.05 19.34
N PRO A 96 -7.35 12.83 19.62
CA PRO A 96 -8.48 12.94 18.69
C PRO A 96 -8.03 13.64 17.40
N VAL A 97 -8.48 13.11 16.27
CA VAL A 97 -8.19 13.69 14.94
C VAL A 97 -8.64 15.15 14.86
N SER A 98 -9.74 15.51 15.53
CA SER A 98 -10.27 16.88 15.60
C SER A 98 -9.32 17.88 16.25
N ARG A 99 -8.29 17.45 16.98
CA ARG A 99 -7.21 18.34 17.45
C ARG A 99 -6.44 18.99 16.28
N PHE A 100 -6.31 18.29 15.18
CA PHE A 100 -5.55 18.69 13.99
C PHE A 100 -6.45 19.07 12.81
N ILE A 101 -7.67 18.52 12.78
CA ILE A 101 -8.72 18.80 11.78
C ILE A 101 -9.97 19.26 12.55
N PRO A 102 -10.06 20.54 12.96
CA PRO A 102 -11.16 21.02 13.81
C PRO A 102 -12.55 20.85 13.19
N GLU A 103 -12.64 20.82 11.86
CA GLU A 103 -13.87 20.58 11.11
C GLU A 103 -14.49 19.20 11.39
N TRP A 104 -13.72 18.27 11.96
CA TRP A 104 -14.17 16.92 12.30
C TRP A 104 -14.64 16.80 13.76
N SER A 105 -14.77 17.92 14.48
CA SER A 105 -15.17 17.88 15.90
C SER A 105 -16.60 17.35 16.13
N ASP A 106 -17.49 17.48 15.14
CA ASP A 106 -18.89 17.02 15.19
C ASP A 106 -19.20 15.96 14.10
N ILE A 107 -18.21 15.10 13.76
CA ILE A 107 -18.44 14.04 12.77
C ILE A 107 -19.44 13.02 13.34
N GLN A 108 -20.37 12.58 12.49
CA GLN A 108 -21.50 11.72 12.87
C GLN A 108 -21.41 10.37 12.14
N VAL A 109 -22.18 9.39 12.62
CA VAL A 109 -22.34 8.07 12.00
C VAL A 109 -23.61 8.04 11.17
N TYR A 110 -23.55 7.44 10.00
CA TYR A 110 -24.68 7.23 9.10
C TYR A 110 -25.77 6.35 9.74
N ALA A 111 -27.00 6.81 9.69
CA ALA A 111 -28.18 6.03 10.09
C ALA A 111 -29.09 5.74 8.89
N ALA A 112 -29.38 6.73 8.03
CA ALA A 112 -30.23 6.59 6.85
C ALA A 112 -30.07 7.77 5.89
N GLY A 113 -30.71 7.70 4.72
CA GLY A 113 -30.76 8.79 3.76
C GLY A 113 -29.69 8.72 2.69
N VAL A 114 -29.62 9.77 1.86
CA VAL A 114 -28.66 9.91 0.76
C VAL A 114 -28.16 11.36 0.71
N ALA A 115 -26.95 11.54 0.15
CA ALA A 115 -26.36 12.87 0.00
C ALA A 115 -27.27 13.86 -0.77
N PRO A 116 -27.47 15.09 -0.28
CA PRO A 116 -26.87 15.69 0.90
C PRO A 116 -27.64 15.47 2.21
N ASN A 117 -28.81 14.80 2.19
CA ASN A 117 -29.73 14.70 3.31
C ASN A 117 -29.54 13.36 4.05
N PHE A 118 -28.59 13.34 4.98
CA PHE A 118 -28.37 12.20 5.85
C PHE A 118 -29.11 12.34 7.18
N MET A 119 -29.61 11.22 7.67
CA MET A 119 -29.95 11.04 9.08
C MET A 119 -28.74 10.38 9.74
N THR A 120 -28.30 10.92 10.88
CA THR A 120 -27.09 10.50 11.55
C THR A 120 -27.32 10.25 13.04
N THR A 121 -26.39 9.53 13.65
CA THR A 121 -26.29 9.34 15.09
C THR A 121 -24.91 9.79 15.58
N PRO A 122 -24.77 10.21 16.85
CA PRO A 122 -23.46 10.53 17.41
C PRO A 122 -22.51 9.33 17.38
N VAL A 123 -21.21 9.63 17.25
CA VAL A 123 -20.15 8.61 17.47
C VAL A 123 -20.14 8.16 18.94
N GLU A 124 -19.77 6.90 19.20
CA GLU A 124 -19.62 6.37 20.56
C GLU A 124 -18.41 6.98 21.28
N ARG A 125 -17.38 7.35 20.53
CA ARG A 125 -16.18 8.03 20.99
C ARG A 125 -15.53 8.86 19.88
N PRO A 126 -14.66 9.83 20.20
CA PRO A 126 -13.89 10.54 19.17
C PRO A 126 -13.06 9.59 18.29
N MET A 127 -12.86 9.96 17.05
CA MET A 127 -11.90 9.31 16.16
C MET A 127 -10.49 9.62 16.65
N PHE A 128 -9.69 8.60 16.96
CA PHE A 128 -8.29 8.75 17.31
C PHE A 128 -7.38 8.58 16.09
N ILE A 129 -6.16 9.14 16.15
CA ILE A 129 -5.18 9.01 15.05
C ILE A 129 -4.87 7.53 14.75
N ARG A 130 -4.79 6.66 15.76
CA ARG A 130 -4.60 5.22 15.55
C ARG A 130 -5.70 4.58 14.70
N ASP A 131 -6.94 5.08 14.77
CA ASP A 131 -8.05 4.53 13.99
C ASP A 131 -7.87 4.77 12.49
N LEU A 132 -7.17 5.83 12.12
CA LEU A 132 -6.79 6.10 10.73
C LEU A 132 -5.72 5.12 10.24
N PHE A 133 -4.66 4.88 11.03
CA PHE A 133 -3.62 3.90 10.70
C PHE A 133 -4.17 2.50 10.52
N THR A 134 -5.13 2.13 11.35
CA THR A 134 -5.68 0.76 11.41
C THR A 134 -6.92 0.56 10.56
N HIS A 135 -7.37 1.56 9.79
CA HIS A 135 -8.64 1.53 9.05
C HIS A 135 -9.89 1.24 9.90
N MET A 136 -9.85 1.59 11.19
CA MET A 136 -10.99 1.50 12.11
C MET A 136 -11.68 2.86 12.33
N SER A 137 -11.46 3.82 11.45
CA SER A 137 -11.95 5.20 11.55
C SER A 137 -13.45 5.38 11.25
N GLY A 138 -14.09 4.45 10.55
CA GLY A 138 -15.44 4.60 10.00
C GLY A 138 -15.49 5.26 8.63
N LEU A 139 -14.34 5.65 8.05
CA LEU A 139 -14.24 6.12 6.67
C LEU A 139 -14.36 4.95 5.67
N THR A 140 -14.57 5.28 4.39
CA THR A 140 -14.68 4.29 3.29
C THR A 140 -13.89 4.74 2.05
N TYR A 141 -14.01 4.00 0.97
CA TYR A 141 -13.61 4.41 -0.39
C TYR A 141 -14.81 4.48 -1.30
N GLY A 142 -14.85 5.46 -2.20
CA GLY A 142 -15.92 5.60 -3.20
C GLY A 142 -16.11 4.36 -4.09
N PHE A 143 -15.03 3.63 -4.42
CA PHE A 143 -15.07 2.44 -5.27
C PHE A 143 -15.64 1.18 -4.59
N MET A 144 -15.89 1.20 -3.28
CA MET A 144 -16.51 0.05 -2.59
C MET A 144 -17.90 -0.28 -3.10
N SER A 145 -18.67 0.71 -3.54
CA SER A 145 -19.97 0.59 -4.21
C SER A 145 -21.00 -0.27 -3.45
N ARG A 146 -21.09 -0.11 -2.12
CA ARG A 146 -21.96 -0.92 -1.26
C ARG A 146 -22.86 -0.12 -0.32
N SER A 147 -22.64 1.20 -0.17
CA SER A 147 -23.37 2.04 0.77
C SER A 147 -23.74 3.41 0.20
N ASN A 148 -24.65 4.12 0.90
CA ASN A 148 -24.96 5.51 0.58
C ASN A 148 -23.81 6.47 0.95
N VAL A 149 -22.95 6.07 1.88
CA VAL A 149 -21.76 6.85 2.27
C VAL A 149 -20.73 6.80 1.15
N ASP A 150 -20.39 5.63 0.64
CA ASP A 150 -19.45 5.52 -0.49
C ASP A 150 -20.00 6.14 -1.78
N HIS A 151 -21.34 6.09 -1.99
CA HIS A 151 -21.99 6.83 -3.07
C HIS A 151 -21.79 8.34 -2.92
N ALA A 152 -21.88 8.86 -1.70
CA ALA A 152 -21.61 10.29 -1.44
C ALA A 152 -20.15 10.65 -1.74
N TYR A 153 -19.18 9.77 -1.42
CA TYR A 153 -17.78 9.98 -1.79
C TYR A 153 -17.61 10.17 -3.30
N ARG A 154 -18.22 9.29 -4.12
CA ARG A 154 -18.20 9.43 -5.59
C ARG A 154 -18.86 10.72 -6.06
N LYS A 155 -20.05 11.02 -5.52
CA LYS A 155 -20.84 12.19 -5.92
C LYS A 155 -20.16 13.51 -5.55
N MET A 156 -19.43 13.54 -4.45
CA MET A 156 -18.78 14.75 -3.91
C MET A 156 -17.28 14.83 -4.24
N GLY A 157 -16.75 13.92 -5.07
CA GLY A 157 -15.38 13.96 -5.56
C GLY A 157 -14.30 13.67 -4.52
N VAL A 158 -14.61 12.87 -3.48
CA VAL A 158 -13.60 12.45 -2.50
C VAL A 158 -12.52 11.59 -3.18
N GLY A 159 -11.26 11.94 -2.97
CA GLY A 159 -10.11 11.24 -3.54
C GLY A 159 -9.42 11.98 -4.69
N GLY A 160 -9.64 13.30 -4.84
CA GLY A 160 -8.88 14.13 -5.78
C GLY A 160 -9.26 13.94 -7.25
N VAL A 161 -10.54 13.62 -7.51
CA VAL A 161 -11.06 13.34 -8.87
C VAL A 161 -11.02 14.61 -9.75
N GLU A 162 -11.26 15.78 -9.16
CA GLU A 162 -11.30 17.05 -9.90
C GLU A 162 -9.90 17.69 -9.94
N PRO A 163 -9.49 18.24 -11.11
CA PRO A 163 -8.22 18.96 -11.21
C PRO A 163 -8.15 20.14 -10.21
N GLY A 164 -7.00 20.31 -9.59
CA GLY A 164 -6.77 21.35 -8.60
C GLY A 164 -7.21 21.04 -7.17
N THR A 165 -7.90 19.92 -6.94
CA THR A 165 -8.26 19.45 -5.58
C THR A 165 -6.99 19.17 -4.77
N THR A 166 -7.02 19.51 -3.48
CA THR A 166 -5.95 19.25 -2.50
C THR A 166 -6.39 18.25 -1.43
N LEU A 167 -5.45 17.80 -0.60
CA LEU A 167 -5.80 17.00 0.59
C LEU A 167 -6.74 17.79 1.52
N ALA A 168 -6.49 19.10 1.72
CA ALA A 168 -7.34 19.96 2.55
C ALA A 168 -8.79 20.00 2.03
N ASP A 169 -9.01 20.19 0.72
CA ASP A 169 -10.36 20.19 0.12
C ASP A 169 -11.08 18.86 0.37
N THR A 170 -10.34 17.76 0.32
CA THR A 170 -10.88 16.43 0.64
C THR A 170 -11.30 16.34 2.10
N MET A 171 -10.51 16.86 3.05
CA MET A 171 -10.89 16.88 4.48
C MET A 171 -12.16 17.69 4.72
N TYR A 172 -12.29 18.86 4.09
CA TYR A 172 -13.53 19.67 4.14
C TYR A 172 -14.74 18.95 3.56
N THR A 173 -14.53 18.17 2.51
CA THR A 173 -15.60 17.37 1.89
C THR A 173 -16.01 16.23 2.81
N LEU A 174 -15.05 15.50 3.38
CA LEU A 174 -15.29 14.41 4.31
C LEU A 174 -16.02 14.85 5.58
N ALA A 175 -15.76 16.07 6.08
CA ALA A 175 -16.46 16.62 7.24
C ALA A 175 -17.99 16.73 7.04
N LYS A 176 -18.50 16.72 5.80
CA LYS A 176 -19.91 16.82 5.42
C LYS A 176 -20.57 15.44 5.20
N ILE A 177 -19.81 14.37 5.25
CA ILE A 177 -20.28 13.01 4.98
C ILE A 177 -20.15 12.20 6.27
N PRO A 178 -21.20 11.49 6.70
CA PRO A 178 -21.12 10.69 7.92
C PRO A 178 -20.19 9.48 7.74
N LEU A 179 -19.70 8.96 8.85
CA LEU A 179 -18.94 7.72 8.92
C LEU A 179 -19.86 6.52 8.65
N GLU A 180 -19.30 5.43 8.14
CA GLU A 180 -20.02 4.14 7.99
C GLU A 180 -20.39 3.52 9.33
N PHE A 181 -19.54 3.70 10.34
CA PHE A 181 -19.67 3.18 11.70
C PHE A 181 -18.89 4.04 12.70
N SER A 182 -19.16 3.85 13.99
CA SER A 182 -18.42 4.56 15.04
C SER A 182 -16.96 4.13 15.09
N PRO A 183 -15.99 5.07 15.21
CA PRO A 183 -14.57 4.74 15.22
C PRO A 183 -14.21 3.67 16.24
N GLY A 184 -13.45 2.67 15.82
CA GLY A 184 -12.99 1.55 16.64
C GLY A 184 -13.95 0.37 16.74
N THR A 185 -15.13 0.41 16.11
CA THR A 185 -16.13 -0.67 16.20
C THR A 185 -16.03 -1.69 15.08
N GLN A 186 -15.49 -1.32 13.93
CA GLN A 186 -15.29 -2.18 12.77
C GLN A 186 -14.01 -1.79 12.01
N TRP A 187 -13.57 -2.66 11.12
CA TRP A 187 -12.50 -2.40 10.17
C TRP A 187 -13.08 -2.16 8.77
N ASN A 188 -12.65 -1.11 8.11
CA ASN A 188 -13.04 -0.82 6.73
C ASN A 188 -11.92 -0.14 5.96
N TYR A 189 -11.44 -0.79 4.90
CA TYR A 189 -10.45 -0.20 4.01
C TYR A 189 -10.94 1.13 3.43
N SER A 190 -10.14 2.20 3.56
CA SER A 190 -10.67 3.55 3.42
C SER A 190 -9.61 4.59 3.05
N VAL A 191 -10.08 5.81 2.77
CA VAL A 191 -9.25 7.02 2.58
C VAL A 191 -8.52 7.47 3.86
N SER A 192 -8.55 6.67 4.93
CA SER A 192 -7.85 7.00 6.19
C SER A 192 -6.39 7.37 5.97
N THR A 193 -5.70 6.73 5.03
CA THR A 193 -4.29 7.04 4.78
C THR A 193 -4.10 8.36 4.02
N ASP A 194 -5.08 8.82 3.26
CA ASP A 194 -5.07 10.19 2.72
C ASP A 194 -5.20 11.21 3.85
N VAL A 195 -5.99 10.90 4.88
CA VAL A 195 -6.07 11.71 6.11
C VAL A 195 -4.74 11.71 6.86
N LEU A 196 -4.04 10.56 6.95
CA LEU A 196 -2.68 10.51 7.52
C LEU A 196 -1.73 11.42 6.73
N GLY A 197 -1.80 11.43 5.40
CA GLY A 197 -1.02 12.35 4.56
C GLY A 197 -1.31 13.81 4.87
N TYR A 198 -2.59 14.17 5.04
CA TYR A 198 -2.98 15.52 5.46
C TYR A 198 -2.48 15.85 6.88
N LEU A 199 -2.52 14.91 7.81
CA LEU A 199 -1.95 15.11 9.15
C LEU A 199 -0.43 15.36 9.09
N VAL A 200 0.29 14.73 8.16
CA VAL A 200 1.70 15.08 7.92
C VAL A 200 1.83 16.54 7.52
N GLU A 201 1.00 17.05 6.59
CA GLU A 201 1.05 18.47 6.18
C GLU A 201 0.76 19.43 7.34
N VAL A 202 -0.31 19.17 8.09
CA VAL A 202 -0.74 20.04 9.20
C VAL A 202 0.30 20.09 10.33
N ILE A 203 0.86 18.94 10.68
CA ILE A 203 1.78 18.82 11.82
C ILE A 203 3.17 19.30 11.45
N SER A 204 3.69 18.93 10.27
CA SER A 204 5.01 19.35 9.80
C SER A 204 5.05 20.77 9.26
N ARG A 205 3.89 21.31 8.82
CA ARG A 205 3.74 22.56 8.06
C ARG A 205 4.49 22.57 6.72
N GLN A 206 4.63 21.39 6.13
CA GLN A 206 5.22 21.17 4.81
C GLN A 206 4.19 20.48 3.92
N ARG A 207 4.26 20.68 2.61
CA ARG A 207 3.45 19.89 1.68
C ARG A 207 3.84 18.41 1.82
N PHE A 208 2.88 17.52 1.64
CA PHE A 208 3.09 16.08 1.86
C PHE A 208 4.15 15.48 0.92
N ASP A 209 4.13 15.86 -0.35
CA ASP A 209 5.15 15.42 -1.33
C ASP A 209 6.57 15.91 -0.96
N GLU A 210 6.70 17.17 -0.54
CA GLU A 210 7.98 17.74 -0.10
C GLU A 210 8.49 17.06 1.18
N TYR A 211 7.58 16.77 2.12
CA TYR A 211 7.93 16.07 3.34
C TYR A 211 8.46 14.65 3.05
N LEU A 212 7.78 13.88 2.20
CA LEU A 212 8.23 12.55 1.81
C LEU A 212 9.58 12.60 1.09
N GLN A 213 9.77 13.53 0.16
CA GLN A 213 11.00 13.70 -0.59
C GLN A 213 12.18 13.96 0.35
N GLN A 214 12.07 14.95 1.24
CA GLN A 214 13.16 15.39 2.09
C GLN A 214 13.48 14.42 3.23
N ASN A 215 12.46 13.73 3.77
CA ASN A 215 12.63 12.97 5.00
C ASN A 215 12.67 11.44 4.78
N ILE A 216 12.24 10.94 3.62
CA ILE A 216 12.24 9.51 3.32
C ILE A 216 12.98 9.21 2.02
N PHE A 217 12.59 9.82 0.89
CA PHE A 217 13.11 9.39 -0.41
C PHE A 217 14.57 9.77 -0.60
N GLU A 218 14.95 11.02 -0.38
CA GLU A 218 16.35 11.48 -0.47
C GLU A 218 17.25 10.75 0.54
N PRO A 219 16.91 10.67 1.85
CA PRO A 219 17.76 9.98 2.81
C PRO A 219 17.94 8.49 2.51
N LEU A 220 16.89 7.81 2.00
CA LEU A 220 16.96 6.41 1.62
C LEU A 220 17.52 6.19 0.20
N GLY A 221 17.76 7.25 -0.59
CA GLY A 221 18.21 7.13 -1.99
C GLY A 221 17.17 6.49 -2.90
N MET A 222 15.87 6.76 -2.66
CA MET A 222 14.74 6.30 -3.47
C MET A 222 14.48 7.32 -4.61
N VAL A 223 15.33 7.29 -5.62
CA VAL A 223 15.44 8.35 -6.63
C VAL A 223 14.31 8.36 -7.65
N ASP A 224 13.64 7.24 -7.85
CA ASP A 224 12.53 7.05 -8.79
C ASP A 224 11.16 6.99 -8.09
N THR A 225 11.11 7.33 -6.80
CA THR A 225 9.87 7.29 -6.01
C THR A 225 9.30 8.69 -5.83
N GLY A 226 8.02 8.87 -6.17
CA GLY A 226 7.35 10.16 -6.05
C GLY A 226 5.90 10.12 -6.52
N PHE A 227 5.25 11.29 -6.57
CA PHE A 227 3.88 11.41 -7.06
C PHE A 227 3.77 11.62 -8.56
N THR A 228 4.89 11.85 -9.23
CA THR A 228 4.98 12.07 -10.68
C THR A 228 6.22 11.38 -11.24
N VAL A 229 6.14 10.99 -12.51
CA VAL A 229 7.27 10.52 -13.31
C VAL A 229 7.82 11.71 -14.09
N ALA A 230 9.14 11.91 -14.07
CA ALA A 230 9.78 12.98 -14.84
C ALA A 230 9.70 12.68 -16.36
N ASP A 231 9.64 13.73 -17.19
CA ASP A 231 9.54 13.58 -18.65
C ASP A 231 10.64 12.68 -19.24
N ALA A 232 11.86 12.78 -18.70
CA ALA A 232 12.99 11.96 -19.13
C ALA A 232 12.82 10.46 -18.81
N ASP A 233 11.97 10.12 -17.85
CA ASP A 233 11.77 8.77 -17.30
C ASP A 233 10.50 8.09 -17.79
N VAL A 234 9.65 8.77 -18.56
CA VAL A 234 8.43 8.20 -19.17
C VAL A 234 8.75 6.95 -20.00
N GLY A 235 9.94 6.89 -20.58
CA GLY A 235 10.42 5.73 -21.32
C GLY A 235 10.55 4.44 -20.49
N ARG A 236 10.70 4.55 -19.16
CA ARG A 236 10.78 3.45 -18.19
C ARG A 236 9.46 3.21 -17.42
N PHE A 237 8.42 4.02 -17.66
CA PHE A 237 7.15 3.92 -16.98
C PHE A 237 6.29 2.82 -17.60
N ALA A 238 5.84 1.86 -16.79
CA ALA A 238 5.07 0.72 -17.27
C ALA A 238 3.64 1.12 -17.68
N ALA A 239 3.11 0.52 -18.72
CA ALA A 239 1.70 0.57 -19.07
C ALA A 239 0.88 -0.24 -18.05
N ASN A 240 -0.32 0.27 -17.70
CA ASN A 240 -1.20 -0.43 -16.77
C ASN A 240 -2.40 -1.03 -17.52
N TYR A 241 -2.69 -2.27 -17.22
CA TYR A 241 -3.70 -3.08 -17.92
C TYR A 241 -4.84 -3.48 -17.00
N GLU A 242 -5.98 -3.76 -17.60
CA GLU A 242 -7.06 -4.51 -16.95
C GLU A 242 -7.43 -5.74 -17.78
N ARG A 243 -8.01 -6.73 -17.13
CA ARG A 243 -8.48 -7.94 -17.79
C ARG A 243 -9.96 -7.81 -18.16
N ASN A 244 -10.24 -7.92 -19.44
CA ASN A 244 -11.59 -7.95 -19.96
C ASN A 244 -12.36 -9.25 -19.59
N PRO A 245 -13.70 -9.26 -19.65
CA PRO A 245 -14.50 -10.47 -19.45
C PRO A 245 -14.18 -11.62 -20.42
N ASP A 246 -13.73 -11.31 -21.63
CA ASP A 246 -13.27 -12.30 -22.64
C ASP A 246 -11.84 -12.81 -22.39
N LYS A 247 -11.22 -12.37 -21.29
CA LYS A 247 -9.87 -12.72 -20.82
C LYS A 247 -8.71 -12.06 -21.60
N THR A 248 -8.97 -11.16 -22.52
CA THR A 248 -7.95 -10.31 -23.15
C THR A 248 -7.47 -9.21 -22.18
N LEU A 249 -6.30 -8.64 -22.45
CA LEU A 249 -5.82 -7.44 -21.75
C LEU A 249 -6.29 -6.19 -22.49
N ARG A 250 -6.66 -5.16 -21.75
CA ARG A 250 -6.96 -3.82 -22.23
C ARG A 250 -6.02 -2.82 -21.57
N LEU A 251 -5.43 -1.92 -22.34
CA LEU A 251 -4.69 -0.78 -21.77
C LEU A 251 -5.66 0.10 -20.97
N LEU A 252 -5.35 0.27 -19.69
CA LEU A 252 -6.14 1.06 -18.75
C LEU A 252 -5.54 2.45 -18.53
N ASP A 253 -4.21 2.54 -18.43
CA ASP A 253 -3.48 3.79 -18.23
C ASP A 253 -2.19 3.77 -19.04
N ASP A 254 -2.17 4.58 -20.10
CA ASP A 254 -1.03 4.74 -21.02
C ASP A 254 0.06 5.57 -20.33
N PRO A 255 1.32 5.09 -20.30
CA PRO A 255 2.42 5.85 -19.70
C PRO A 255 2.66 7.22 -20.33
N GLU A 256 2.33 7.41 -21.61
CA GLU A 256 2.52 8.68 -22.34
C GLU A 256 1.33 9.65 -22.20
N ASP A 257 0.21 9.21 -21.62
CA ASP A 257 -0.98 10.04 -21.35
C ASP A 257 -1.49 9.88 -19.90
N SER A 258 -0.66 9.43 -18.99
CA SER A 258 -0.99 9.18 -17.61
C SER A 258 -1.16 10.46 -16.79
N ILE A 259 -2.00 10.38 -15.75
CA ILE A 259 -2.05 11.44 -14.74
C ILE A 259 -0.73 11.59 -13.98
N TYR A 260 0.10 10.53 -13.94
CA TYR A 260 1.38 10.53 -13.23
C TYR A 260 2.51 11.27 -13.93
N ILE A 261 2.34 11.70 -15.18
CA ILE A 261 3.29 12.57 -15.91
C ILE A 261 2.84 14.04 -15.92
N ARG A 262 1.77 14.38 -15.19
CA ARG A 262 1.19 15.73 -15.13
C ARG A 262 1.38 16.34 -13.76
N PRO A 263 1.49 17.69 -13.65
CA PRO A 263 1.50 18.37 -12.37
C PRO A 263 0.26 18.01 -11.53
N ARG A 264 0.47 17.73 -10.25
CA ARG A 264 -0.57 17.30 -9.31
C ARG A 264 -0.71 18.28 -8.15
N THR A 265 -1.90 18.35 -7.60
CA THR A 265 -2.24 19.11 -6.38
C THR A 265 -2.76 18.20 -5.28
N PHE A 266 -3.26 17.01 -5.65
CA PHE A 266 -3.70 15.98 -4.72
C PHE A 266 -2.64 14.89 -4.59
N PHE A 267 -1.94 14.88 -3.47
CA PHE A 267 -0.89 13.92 -3.13
C PHE A 267 -1.47 12.81 -2.27
N SER A 268 -2.11 11.82 -2.90
CA SER A 268 -2.78 10.73 -2.18
C SER A 268 -1.78 9.91 -1.35
N GLY A 269 -1.89 9.97 -0.03
CA GLY A 269 -1.15 9.08 0.87
C GLY A 269 -1.61 7.63 0.76
N GLY A 270 -2.85 7.43 0.33
CA GLY A 270 -3.46 6.11 0.15
C GLY A 270 -3.08 5.39 -1.14
N GLY A 271 -2.51 6.09 -2.16
CA GLY A 271 -2.28 5.40 -3.45
C GLY A 271 -1.61 6.23 -4.54
N GLY A 272 -1.03 7.38 -4.23
CA GLY A 272 -0.56 8.34 -5.21
C GLY A 272 0.85 8.14 -5.75
N LEU A 273 1.64 7.22 -5.18
CA LEU A 273 3.05 7.08 -5.52
C LEU A 273 3.29 6.17 -6.73
N VAL A 274 4.35 6.50 -7.44
CA VAL A 274 5.08 5.61 -8.35
C VAL A 274 6.42 5.24 -7.72
N SER A 275 7.01 4.11 -8.11
CA SER A 275 8.31 3.65 -7.60
C SER A 275 8.90 2.59 -8.52
N THR A 276 10.19 2.31 -8.36
CA THR A 276 10.85 1.11 -8.88
C THR A 276 10.89 0.00 -7.81
N ALA A 277 11.14 -1.22 -8.22
CA ALA A 277 11.35 -2.34 -7.29
C ALA A 277 12.62 -2.13 -6.45
N ALA A 278 13.64 -1.50 -7.00
CA ALA A 278 14.89 -1.18 -6.29
C ALA A 278 14.68 -0.15 -5.17
N ASP A 279 13.95 0.93 -5.45
CA ASP A 279 13.62 1.93 -4.43
C ASP A 279 12.75 1.35 -3.32
N TYR A 280 11.74 0.57 -3.70
CA TYR A 280 10.87 -0.06 -2.70
C TYR A 280 11.63 -1.10 -1.84
N LEU A 281 12.65 -1.75 -2.42
CA LEU A 281 13.55 -2.62 -1.65
C LEU A 281 14.35 -1.82 -0.61
N ARG A 282 14.78 -0.60 -0.91
CA ARG A 282 15.47 0.26 0.08
C ARG A 282 14.54 0.59 1.25
N PHE A 283 13.29 0.95 0.98
CA PHE A 283 12.28 1.18 2.01
C PHE A 283 12.02 -0.07 2.87
N THR A 284 11.84 -1.23 2.25
CA THR A 284 11.57 -2.48 2.98
C THR A 284 12.79 -2.99 3.75
N ARG A 285 14.02 -2.76 3.25
CA ARG A 285 15.28 -3.03 4.00
C ARG A 285 15.38 -2.14 5.23
N MET A 286 15.08 -0.84 5.11
CA MET A 286 15.00 0.07 6.25
C MET A 286 14.03 -0.45 7.31
N MET A 287 12.84 -0.90 6.90
CA MET A 287 11.85 -1.50 7.80
C MET A 287 12.35 -2.79 8.48
N LEU A 288 12.95 -3.73 7.71
CA LEU A 288 13.50 -4.99 8.22
C LEU A 288 14.64 -4.75 9.23
N ASN A 289 15.46 -3.75 8.99
CA ASN A 289 16.58 -3.39 9.84
C ASN A 289 16.19 -2.53 11.07
N GLY A 290 14.91 -2.47 11.42
CA GLY A 290 14.45 -1.73 12.60
C GLY A 290 14.55 -0.21 12.44
N GLY A 291 14.30 0.28 11.22
CA GLY A 291 14.19 1.71 10.91
C GLY A 291 15.45 2.37 10.41
N GLU A 292 16.48 1.61 9.99
CA GLU A 292 17.78 2.15 9.54
C GLU A 292 18.24 1.47 8.24
N LEU A 293 18.83 2.23 7.34
CA LEU A 293 19.50 1.75 6.14
C LEU A 293 20.71 2.63 5.80
N ASP A 294 21.86 1.99 5.49
CA ASP A 294 23.08 2.68 5.06
C ASP A 294 23.46 3.86 6.00
N ASP A 295 23.47 3.61 7.32
CA ASP A 295 23.71 4.57 8.40
C ASP A 295 22.67 5.72 8.52
N VAL A 296 21.58 5.66 7.77
CA VAL A 296 20.47 6.61 7.85
C VAL A 296 19.32 6.01 8.66
N ARG A 297 18.99 6.63 9.80
CA ARG A 297 17.86 6.23 10.65
C ARG A 297 16.64 7.07 10.34
N ILE A 298 15.56 6.39 9.91
CA ILE A 298 14.25 6.98 9.65
C ILE A 298 13.35 6.87 10.88
N LEU A 299 13.34 5.70 11.54
CA LEU A 299 12.58 5.43 12.77
C LEU A 299 13.42 4.63 13.76
N GLY A 300 13.05 4.69 15.02
CA GLY A 300 13.60 3.82 16.06
C GLY A 300 13.03 2.39 15.97
N PRO A 301 13.81 1.37 16.42
CA PRO A 301 13.38 -0.02 16.32
C PRO A 301 12.10 -0.32 17.11
N LYS A 302 11.85 0.40 18.23
CA LYS A 302 10.63 0.24 19.01
C LYS A 302 9.39 0.79 18.32
N THR A 303 9.54 1.80 17.48
CA THR A 303 8.46 2.33 16.65
C THR A 303 8.12 1.34 15.53
N ILE A 304 9.12 0.76 14.87
CA ILE A 304 8.90 -0.31 13.88
C ILE A 304 8.19 -1.51 14.53
N GLU A 305 8.66 -1.97 15.69
CA GLU A 305 8.01 -3.05 16.44
C GLU A 305 6.54 -2.71 16.75
N MET A 306 6.26 -1.48 17.17
CA MET A 306 4.91 -1.02 17.45
C MET A 306 4.04 -0.99 16.18
N MET A 307 4.57 -0.50 15.05
CA MET A 307 3.84 -0.42 13.79
C MET A 307 3.43 -1.79 13.23
N THR A 308 4.22 -2.81 13.50
CA THR A 308 4.07 -4.18 12.97
C THR A 308 3.39 -5.15 13.96
N LYS A 309 2.70 -4.64 14.99
CA LYS A 309 1.83 -5.43 15.88
C LYS A 309 0.39 -5.42 15.39
N ASN A 310 -0.37 -6.47 15.73
CA ASN A 310 -1.80 -6.50 15.49
C ASN A 310 -2.54 -5.55 16.45
N TYR A 311 -3.31 -4.61 15.90
CA TYR A 311 -4.14 -3.65 16.64
C TYR A 311 -5.63 -4.01 16.67
N LEU A 312 -6.02 -5.07 15.97
CA LEU A 312 -7.42 -5.53 16.07
C LEU A 312 -7.71 -6.03 17.48
N PRO A 313 -8.90 -5.73 18.03
CA PRO A 313 -9.23 -6.15 19.37
C PRO A 313 -9.15 -7.67 19.57
N ASN A 314 -8.76 -8.12 20.76
CA ASN A 314 -8.61 -9.52 21.16
C ASN A 314 -7.58 -10.33 20.33
N ASP A 315 -6.66 -9.68 19.67
CA ASP A 315 -5.72 -10.31 18.72
C ASP A 315 -6.45 -11.13 17.64
N ASP A 316 -7.63 -10.69 17.25
CA ASP A 316 -8.44 -11.28 16.20
C ASP A 316 -7.87 -10.97 14.81
N ASP A 317 -8.41 -11.62 13.79
CA ASP A 317 -8.11 -11.35 12.39
C ASP A 317 -9.19 -10.47 11.71
N LEU A 318 -8.92 -10.09 10.47
CA LEU A 318 -9.78 -9.23 9.67
C LEU A 318 -11.15 -9.84 9.38
N THR A 319 -11.32 -11.17 9.41
CA THR A 319 -12.62 -11.82 9.12
C THR A 319 -13.69 -11.44 10.13
N ARG A 320 -13.30 -11.13 11.37
CA ARG A 320 -14.25 -10.73 12.43
C ARG A 320 -14.60 -9.25 12.44
N TRP A 321 -13.70 -8.41 11.95
CA TRP A 321 -13.82 -6.97 12.11
C TRP A 321 -14.16 -6.24 10.80
N ALA A 322 -13.89 -6.85 9.65
CA ALA A 322 -14.06 -6.18 8.37
C ALA A 322 -15.53 -6.08 7.96
N LEU A 323 -15.92 -4.87 7.55
CA LEU A 323 -17.25 -4.58 7.01
C LEU A 323 -17.50 -5.24 5.64
N GLY A 324 -16.45 -5.62 4.93
CA GLY A 324 -16.49 -6.31 3.65
C GLY A 324 -15.10 -6.74 3.21
N THR A 325 -15.01 -7.53 2.18
CA THR A 325 -13.73 -8.03 1.65
C THR A 325 -13.10 -7.04 0.68
N PHE A 326 -11.79 -6.93 0.72
CA PHE A 326 -10.98 -6.20 -0.25
C PHE A 326 -9.74 -7.02 -0.64
N SER A 327 -9.29 -6.90 -1.89
CA SER A 327 -8.37 -7.86 -2.51
C SER A 327 -6.88 -7.69 -2.24
N GLU A 328 -6.46 -6.63 -1.52
CA GLU A 328 -5.03 -6.37 -1.29
C GLU A 328 -4.41 -7.24 -0.19
N THR A 329 -5.22 -7.95 0.59
CA THR A 329 -4.80 -8.98 1.54
C THR A 329 -5.86 -10.06 1.68
N THR A 330 -5.47 -11.25 2.14
CA THR A 330 -6.40 -12.23 2.70
C THR A 330 -6.82 -11.77 4.09
N TYR A 331 -7.99 -12.17 4.55
CA TYR A 331 -8.52 -11.74 5.85
C TYR A 331 -8.35 -12.79 6.94
N GLU A 332 -8.49 -14.05 6.55
CA GLU A 332 -8.33 -15.19 7.48
C GLU A 332 -6.89 -15.31 7.95
N GLY A 333 -6.70 -15.24 9.26
CA GLY A 333 -5.40 -15.30 9.91
C GLY A 333 -4.53 -14.05 9.76
N TYR A 334 -5.05 -12.96 9.19
CA TYR A 334 -4.34 -11.69 9.10
C TYR A 334 -4.96 -10.63 10.01
N GLY A 335 -4.15 -10.07 10.91
CA GLY A 335 -4.44 -8.86 11.67
C GLY A 335 -4.08 -7.59 10.90
N PHE A 336 -4.15 -6.43 11.58
CA PHE A 336 -3.77 -5.15 11.01
C PHE A 336 -3.01 -4.29 12.01
N GLY A 337 -1.85 -3.78 11.56
CA GLY A 337 -0.98 -2.88 12.32
C GLY A 337 -1.16 -1.42 11.93
N LEU A 338 -0.14 -0.60 12.18
CA LEU A 338 -0.16 0.81 11.78
C LEU A 338 0.29 0.96 10.31
N GLY A 339 -0.63 0.58 9.39
CA GLY A 339 -0.43 0.67 7.95
C GLY A 339 0.00 -0.63 7.25
N PHE A 340 -0.03 -1.76 7.94
CA PHE A 340 0.35 -3.09 7.42
C PHE A 340 -0.65 -4.16 7.81
N SER A 341 -0.89 -5.15 6.94
CA SER A 341 -1.46 -6.42 7.36
C SER A 341 -0.40 -7.24 8.09
N ILE A 342 -0.80 -7.98 9.11
CA ILE A 342 0.08 -8.77 9.98
C ILE A 342 -0.32 -10.24 9.89
N ASN A 343 0.60 -11.11 9.51
CA ASN A 343 0.40 -12.56 9.54
C ASN A 343 0.38 -13.05 10.99
N LEU A 344 -0.70 -13.69 11.41
CA LEU A 344 -0.89 -14.19 12.77
C LEU A 344 -0.41 -15.64 12.96
N GLY A 345 0.17 -16.22 11.94
CA GLY A 345 0.76 -17.57 11.94
C GLY A 345 0.23 -18.45 10.82
N PRO A 346 1.07 -19.40 10.32
CA PRO A 346 0.71 -20.26 9.21
C PRO A 346 -0.46 -21.21 9.53
N GLU A 347 -0.67 -21.56 10.78
CA GLU A 347 -1.81 -22.34 11.25
C GLU A 347 -3.14 -21.60 11.16
N ARG A 348 -3.10 -20.25 11.16
CA ARG A 348 -4.29 -19.37 11.02
C ARG A 348 -4.52 -18.97 9.55
N THR A 349 -3.45 -18.76 8.80
CA THR A 349 -3.53 -18.29 7.40
C THR A 349 -3.63 -19.42 6.38
N ALA A 350 -3.37 -20.68 6.78
CA ALA A 350 -3.20 -21.83 5.90
C ALA A 350 -2.20 -21.59 4.75
N THR A 351 -1.20 -20.72 4.99
CA THR A 351 -0.19 -20.30 4.01
C THR A 351 1.17 -20.27 4.68
N VAL A 352 2.22 -20.74 4.01
CA VAL A 352 3.59 -20.66 4.51
C VAL A 352 4.00 -19.23 4.81
N GLY A 353 4.83 -19.06 5.84
CA GLY A 353 5.31 -17.78 6.34
C GLY A 353 5.47 -17.81 7.85
N SER A 354 5.83 -16.71 8.46
CA SER A 354 6.04 -16.60 9.90
C SER A 354 5.00 -15.69 10.55
N ALA A 355 4.64 -15.99 11.81
CA ALA A 355 3.88 -15.04 12.61
C ALA A 355 4.68 -13.75 12.78
N GLY A 356 4.04 -12.60 12.57
CA GLY A 356 4.70 -11.29 12.59
C GLY A 356 5.24 -10.82 11.22
N GLU A 357 5.13 -11.64 10.16
CA GLU A 357 5.31 -11.15 8.79
C GLU A 357 4.32 -10.02 8.53
N TYR A 358 4.78 -8.91 7.95
CA TYR A 358 3.93 -7.79 7.60
C TYR A 358 4.00 -7.47 6.11
N ALA A 359 2.88 -7.04 5.56
CA ALA A 359 2.69 -6.95 4.12
C ALA A 359 1.68 -5.88 3.73
N TRP A 360 1.68 -5.52 2.45
CA TRP A 360 0.57 -4.87 1.77
C TRP A 360 0.67 -5.12 0.26
N GLY A 361 -0.24 -4.50 -0.51
CA GLY A 361 -0.25 -4.58 -1.95
C GLY A 361 -0.83 -3.33 -2.60
N GLY A 362 -0.80 -3.28 -3.92
CA GLY A 362 -1.37 -2.20 -4.73
C GLY A 362 -2.44 -2.70 -5.68
N ALA A 363 -3.34 -1.80 -6.08
CA ALA A 363 -4.51 -2.10 -6.93
C ALA A 363 -4.14 -2.75 -8.28
N ALA A 364 -2.93 -2.47 -8.79
CA ALA A 364 -2.40 -3.09 -10.02
C ALA A 364 -1.63 -4.39 -9.76
N SER A 365 -1.96 -5.13 -8.70
CA SER A 365 -1.38 -6.43 -8.32
C SER A 365 0.09 -6.37 -7.89
N THR A 366 0.62 -5.20 -7.56
CA THR A 366 1.91 -5.08 -6.88
C THR A 366 1.78 -5.59 -5.44
N ILE A 367 2.80 -6.28 -4.94
CA ILE A 367 2.77 -6.90 -3.62
C ILE A 367 4.15 -6.79 -2.99
N PHE A 368 4.20 -6.62 -1.67
CA PHE A 368 5.40 -6.88 -0.89
C PHE A 368 5.06 -7.58 0.42
N TRP A 369 6.03 -8.28 0.97
CA TRP A 369 6.03 -8.68 2.37
C TRP A 369 7.45 -8.67 2.94
N VAL A 370 7.51 -8.48 4.24
CA VAL A 370 8.72 -8.55 5.04
C VAL A 370 8.47 -9.57 6.14
N ASP A 371 9.32 -10.57 6.22
CA ASP A 371 9.31 -11.59 7.27
C ASP A 371 10.58 -11.45 8.13
N PRO A 372 10.48 -10.79 9.29
CA PRO A 372 11.63 -10.58 10.16
C PRO A 372 12.23 -11.88 10.72
N ALA A 373 11.43 -12.94 10.89
CA ALA A 373 11.90 -14.20 11.42
C ALA A 373 12.85 -14.94 10.44
N GLU A 374 12.60 -14.73 9.13
CA GLU A 374 13.41 -15.30 8.04
C GLU A 374 14.42 -14.30 7.47
N GLU A 375 14.48 -13.07 7.99
CA GLU A 375 15.24 -11.95 7.41
C GLU A 375 14.95 -11.79 5.90
N LEU A 376 13.66 -11.95 5.52
CA LEU A 376 13.20 -12.06 4.15
C LEU A 376 12.38 -10.86 3.74
N ILE A 377 12.67 -10.35 2.53
CA ILE A 377 11.82 -9.39 1.82
C ILE A 377 11.48 -9.97 0.46
N VAL A 378 10.22 -9.85 0.09
CA VAL A 378 9.78 -10.15 -1.27
C VAL A 378 9.00 -8.97 -1.83
N ILE A 379 9.32 -8.61 -3.06
CA ILE A 379 8.62 -7.57 -3.82
C ILE A 379 8.21 -8.16 -5.16
N PHE A 380 6.98 -7.96 -5.53
CA PHE A 380 6.47 -8.37 -6.84
C PHE A 380 5.80 -7.18 -7.51
N MET A 381 6.36 -6.75 -8.62
CA MET A 381 5.85 -5.64 -9.43
C MET A 381 5.24 -6.17 -10.72
N THR A 382 4.02 -5.77 -11.00
CA THR A 382 3.29 -5.96 -12.26
C THR A 382 2.27 -4.84 -12.39
N GLN A 383 1.59 -4.74 -13.54
CA GLN A 383 0.56 -3.72 -13.75
C GLN A 383 -0.68 -4.36 -14.36
N ILE A 384 -1.47 -5.04 -13.51
CA ILE A 384 -2.75 -5.65 -13.89
C ILE A 384 -3.83 -5.35 -12.84
N MET A 385 -4.92 -4.73 -13.24
CA MET A 385 -6.08 -4.41 -12.40
C MET A 385 -7.28 -5.34 -12.70
N PRO A 386 -8.11 -5.57 -11.67
CA PRO A 386 -7.88 -5.31 -10.24
C PRO A 386 -6.92 -6.33 -9.61
N SER A 387 -6.40 -6.04 -8.42
CA SER A 387 -5.45 -6.90 -7.69
C SER A 387 -5.98 -8.30 -7.33
N ALA A 388 -7.31 -8.50 -7.35
CA ALA A 388 -7.95 -9.81 -7.15
C ALA A 388 -7.96 -10.70 -8.40
N THR A 389 -7.45 -10.23 -9.55
CA THR A 389 -7.50 -10.98 -10.82
C THR A 389 -6.82 -12.33 -10.72
N PHE A 390 -5.70 -12.41 -9.99
CA PHE A 390 -4.93 -13.65 -9.79
C PHE A 390 -4.40 -13.76 -8.36
N ASN A 391 -4.27 -14.99 -7.85
CA ASN A 391 -3.67 -15.26 -6.53
C ASN A 391 -2.14 -15.29 -6.60
N PHE A 392 -1.51 -14.17 -6.96
CA PHE A 392 -0.04 -14.08 -6.97
C PHE A 392 0.57 -14.29 -5.59
N ARG A 393 -0.02 -13.69 -4.55
CA ARG A 393 0.54 -13.72 -3.18
C ARG A 393 0.70 -15.15 -2.67
N GLY A 394 -0.36 -15.96 -2.72
CA GLY A 394 -0.30 -17.34 -2.23
C GLY A 394 0.67 -18.20 -3.03
N GLN A 395 0.70 -18.05 -4.36
CA GLN A 395 1.58 -18.80 -5.23
C GLN A 395 3.06 -18.42 -5.03
N LEU A 396 3.37 -17.12 -4.98
CA LEU A 396 4.74 -16.66 -4.76
C LEU A 396 5.26 -17.04 -3.36
N LYS A 397 4.41 -16.99 -2.32
CA LYS A 397 4.80 -17.47 -1.00
C LYS A 397 5.25 -18.94 -1.05
N SER A 398 4.46 -19.81 -1.66
CA SER A 398 4.82 -21.23 -1.79
C SER A 398 6.16 -21.44 -2.50
N LEU A 399 6.43 -20.67 -3.56
CA LEU A 399 7.67 -20.78 -4.35
C LEU A 399 8.88 -20.24 -3.57
N VAL A 400 8.74 -19.06 -2.94
CA VAL A 400 9.83 -18.39 -2.23
C VAL A 400 10.21 -19.15 -0.97
N TYR A 401 9.25 -19.43 -0.07
CA TYR A 401 9.55 -20.18 1.16
C TYR A 401 10.00 -21.62 0.86
N GLY A 402 9.49 -22.22 -0.22
CA GLY A 402 9.97 -23.53 -0.69
C GLY A 402 11.41 -23.53 -1.22
N ALA A 403 12.00 -22.35 -1.46
CA ALA A 403 13.39 -22.22 -1.89
C ALA A 403 14.39 -22.02 -0.73
N ILE A 404 13.93 -21.79 0.49
CA ILE A 404 14.77 -21.73 1.70
C ILE A 404 15.33 -23.12 1.99
N VAL A 405 16.64 -23.21 2.31
CA VAL A 405 17.34 -24.51 2.51
C VAL A 405 18.20 -24.57 3.78
N ASP A 406 18.20 -23.52 4.62
CA ASP A 406 18.95 -23.46 5.89
C ASP A 406 18.03 -23.27 7.11
#